data_1131b16d17bf17c859f41c20cacc9139
#
_entry.id   1131b16d17bf17c859f41c20cacc9139
#
_cell.length_a   1.000
_cell.length_b   1.000
_cell.length_c   1.000
_cell.angle_alpha   90.00
_cell.angle_beta   90.00
_cell.angle_gamma   90.00
#
_symmetry.space_group_name_H-M   'P 1'
#
loop_
_entity.id
_entity.type
_entity.pdbx_description
1 polymer ?
#
loop_
_entity_poly.entity_id
_entity_poly.type
_entity_poly.pdbx_seq_one_letter_code
_entity_poly.pdbx_strand_id
1 'polypeptide(L)'
;MDAHPNGKTGPAAPAVRTRDLRLTLESEAGEVNILKGIDLTVGAGETLGIVGPSGSGKTSLLMVLGGLEQATGGAVAVAGQDLTALDEDGLARFRRDNLGIVFQDFHLIPTMTALENVAVALEFAGRNDAFDRAAEELSAVGLGHRTSHYPGQLSGGEQQRVALARAFAGSPKLLLADEPTGNLDEHTSDQIIDLLFGMHERLGTTLLLVTHQKSLAERCGRMLTIRDGLVAGDQTALRLAGD
;
A
#
# COMPACT_ATOMS: atom_id res chain seq x y z
N MET A 1 42.22 -20.89 18.60
CA MET A 1 40.95 -21.11 19.36
C MET A 1 40.26 -19.76 19.44
N ASP A 2 39.63 -19.36 18.34
CA ASP A 2 39.02 -18.02 18.22
C ASP A 2 37.53 -18.21 18.08
N ALA A 3 36.80 -17.75 19.10
CA ALA A 3 35.38 -17.78 19.20
C ALA A 3 34.77 -16.71 18.27
N HIS A 4 34.04 -17.12 17.26
CA HIS A 4 33.18 -16.21 16.50
C HIS A 4 32.04 -15.68 17.41
N PRO A 5 31.81 -14.36 17.49
CA PRO A 5 30.67 -13.84 18.18
C PRO A 5 29.41 -14.10 17.31
N ASN A 6 28.54 -14.90 17.86
CA ASN A 6 27.22 -15.18 17.36
C ASN A 6 26.39 -13.88 17.35
N GLY A 7 26.29 -13.20 16.19
CA GLY A 7 25.49 -12.01 16.01
C GLY A 7 24.02 -12.38 16.13
N LYS A 8 23.41 -12.20 17.29
CA LYS A 8 21.98 -12.18 17.48
C LYS A 8 21.42 -11.01 16.66
N THR A 9 20.89 -11.29 15.48
CA THR A 9 20.03 -10.35 14.77
C THR A 9 18.82 -10.10 15.67
N GLY A 10 18.75 -8.92 16.27
CA GLY A 10 17.56 -8.46 16.97
C GLY A 10 16.35 -8.49 16.02
N PRO A 11 15.11 -8.50 16.54
CA PRO A 11 13.93 -8.52 15.70
C PRO A 11 14.00 -7.37 14.70
N ALA A 12 13.76 -7.68 13.41
CA ALA A 12 13.74 -6.68 12.35
C ALA A 12 12.78 -5.53 12.72
N ALA A 13 13.18 -4.30 12.42
CA ALA A 13 12.32 -3.15 12.68
C ALA A 13 10.97 -3.32 11.95
N PRO A 14 9.84 -2.99 12.59
CA PRO A 14 8.54 -3.13 11.96
C PRO A 14 8.43 -2.20 10.75
N ALA A 15 7.69 -2.65 9.72
CA ALA A 15 7.40 -1.84 8.54
C ALA A 15 6.49 -0.66 8.87
N VAL A 16 5.54 -0.86 9.80
CA VAL A 16 4.65 0.18 10.30
C VAL A 16 4.58 0.11 11.83
N ARG A 17 4.62 1.26 12.49
CA ARG A 17 4.32 1.42 13.91
C ARG A 17 3.58 2.72 14.14
N THR A 18 2.40 2.65 14.75
CA THR A 18 1.67 3.82 15.25
C THR A 18 1.48 3.71 16.76
N ARG A 19 1.42 4.86 17.43
CA ARG A 19 1.09 4.98 18.85
C ARG A 19 0.11 6.13 19.05
N ASP A 20 -1.04 5.85 19.62
CA ASP A 20 -2.13 6.80 19.87
C ASP A 20 -2.42 7.69 18.64
N LEU A 21 -2.35 7.09 17.43
CA LEU A 21 -2.52 7.83 16.19
C LEU A 21 -3.91 8.45 16.12
N ARG A 22 -3.95 9.78 15.95
CA ARG A 22 -5.17 10.59 15.86
C ARG A 22 -5.19 11.37 14.56
N LEU A 23 -6.39 11.49 14.00
CA LEU A 23 -6.67 12.37 12.87
C LEU A 23 -8.00 13.07 13.11
N THR A 24 -7.95 14.39 13.20
CA THR A 24 -9.10 15.28 13.27
C THR A 24 -9.09 16.19 12.06
N LEU A 25 -10.18 16.24 11.31
CA LEU A 25 -10.34 17.12 10.15
C LEU A 25 -11.36 18.22 10.48
N GLU A 26 -11.09 19.42 9.99
CA GLU A 26 -12.04 20.52 10.04
C GLU A 26 -13.08 20.36 8.92
N SER A 27 -14.34 20.55 9.24
CA SER A 27 -15.44 20.61 8.28
C SER A 27 -16.30 21.85 8.54
N GLU A 28 -17.16 22.20 7.60
CA GLU A 28 -18.13 23.31 7.80
C GLU A 28 -19.05 23.09 9.00
N ALA A 29 -19.24 21.86 9.42
CA ALA A 29 -20.07 21.47 10.58
C ALA A 29 -19.25 21.38 11.90
N GLY A 30 -17.95 21.68 11.88
CA GLY A 30 -17.02 21.58 13.01
C GLY A 30 -16.00 20.47 12.85
N GLU A 31 -15.24 20.22 13.92
CA GLU A 31 -14.21 19.18 13.96
C GLU A 31 -14.79 17.77 13.90
N VAL A 32 -14.21 16.93 13.05
CA VAL A 32 -14.57 15.51 12.91
C VAL A 32 -13.37 14.65 13.27
N ASN A 33 -13.47 13.90 14.38
CA ASN A 33 -12.44 12.95 14.81
C ASN A 33 -12.55 11.65 14.01
N ILE A 34 -11.66 11.48 13.03
CA ILE A 34 -11.62 10.33 12.11
C ILE A 34 -10.89 9.15 12.73
N LEU A 35 -9.67 9.37 13.25
CA LEU A 35 -8.89 8.37 13.98
C LEU A 35 -8.75 8.82 15.45
N LYS A 36 -9.02 7.89 16.38
CA LYS A 36 -9.24 8.23 17.79
C LYS A 36 -8.24 7.54 18.73
N GLY A 37 -7.04 7.26 18.24
CA GLY A 37 -5.99 6.59 19.00
C GLY A 37 -5.76 5.16 18.47
N ILE A 38 -5.11 5.04 17.31
CA ILE A 38 -4.78 3.75 16.70
C ILE A 38 -3.36 3.36 17.12
N ASP A 39 -3.26 2.24 17.84
CA ASP A 39 -2.00 1.54 18.10
C ASP A 39 -1.90 0.36 17.13
N LEU A 40 -0.88 0.38 16.26
CA LEU A 40 -0.68 -0.66 15.25
C LEU A 40 0.82 -0.93 15.07
N THR A 41 1.18 -2.20 14.99
CA THR A 41 2.52 -2.64 14.58
C THR A 41 2.38 -3.68 13.49
N VAL A 42 3.05 -3.48 12.34
CA VAL A 42 3.08 -4.42 11.21
C VAL A 42 4.51 -4.80 10.92
N GLY A 43 4.79 -6.08 10.85
CA GLY A 43 6.10 -6.63 10.52
C GLY A 43 6.50 -6.39 9.07
N ALA A 44 7.81 -6.39 8.78
CA ALA A 44 8.28 -6.35 7.40
C ALA A 44 7.87 -7.64 6.65
N GLY A 45 7.36 -7.49 5.42
CA GLY A 45 6.86 -8.61 4.61
C GLY A 45 5.51 -9.20 5.06
N GLU A 46 4.85 -8.57 6.06
CA GLU A 46 3.51 -8.99 6.51
C GLU A 46 2.42 -8.53 5.53
N THR A 47 1.34 -9.31 5.42
CA THR A 47 0.11 -8.88 4.74
C THR A 47 -0.97 -8.63 5.77
N LEU A 48 -1.53 -7.41 5.77
CA LEU A 48 -2.58 -6.97 6.68
C LEU A 48 -3.83 -6.55 5.92
N GLY A 49 -4.92 -7.29 6.08
CA GLY A 49 -6.24 -6.90 5.61
C GLY A 49 -6.91 -5.96 6.61
N ILE A 50 -7.41 -4.82 6.16
CA ILE A 50 -8.09 -3.82 6.99
C ILE A 50 -9.56 -3.76 6.57
N VAL A 51 -10.46 -4.13 7.47
CA VAL A 51 -11.90 -4.18 7.23
C VAL A 51 -12.67 -3.28 8.20
N GLY A 52 -13.91 -2.98 7.87
CA GLY A 52 -14.81 -2.20 8.72
C GLY A 52 -15.88 -1.48 7.90
N PRO A 53 -16.90 -0.89 8.54
CA PRO A 53 -17.96 -0.14 7.87
C PRO A 53 -17.42 1.01 7.01
N SER A 54 -18.22 1.51 6.06
CA SER A 54 -17.90 2.75 5.36
C SER A 54 -17.81 3.90 6.37
N GLY A 55 -16.86 4.82 6.17
CA GLY A 55 -16.63 5.95 7.07
C GLY A 55 -15.93 5.60 8.41
N SER A 56 -15.48 4.35 8.61
CA SER A 56 -14.81 3.97 9.87
C SER A 56 -13.37 4.46 10.01
N GLY A 57 -12.78 5.12 8.99
CA GLY A 57 -11.42 5.67 9.03
C GLY A 57 -10.35 4.83 8.32
N LYS A 58 -10.72 3.76 7.58
CA LYS A 58 -9.76 2.85 6.91
C LYS A 58 -8.88 3.58 5.87
N THR A 59 -9.50 4.26 4.92
CA THR A 59 -8.81 5.08 3.91
C THR A 59 -7.96 6.16 4.57
N SER A 60 -8.51 6.84 5.60
CA SER A 60 -7.77 7.86 6.35
C SER A 60 -6.54 7.30 7.04
N LEU A 61 -6.63 6.08 7.59
CA LEU A 61 -5.46 5.38 8.14
C LEU A 61 -4.41 5.16 7.06
N LEU A 62 -4.80 4.65 5.87
CA LEU A 62 -3.86 4.48 4.76
C LEU A 62 -3.23 5.81 4.32
N MET A 63 -4.01 6.91 4.24
CA MET A 63 -3.51 8.23 3.87
C MET A 63 -2.45 8.73 4.85
N VAL A 64 -2.66 8.56 6.16
CA VAL A 64 -1.67 8.93 7.17
C VAL A 64 -0.42 8.04 7.10
N LEU A 65 -0.57 6.73 6.94
CA LEU A 65 0.57 5.81 6.78
C LEU A 65 1.34 6.05 5.47
N GLY A 66 0.66 6.57 4.46
CA GLY A 66 1.25 7.02 3.19
C GLY A 66 1.90 8.40 3.24
N GLY A 67 1.79 9.13 4.35
CA GLY A 67 2.24 10.52 4.43
C GLY A 67 1.51 11.43 3.44
N LEU A 68 0.28 11.10 3.06
CA LEU A 68 -0.62 11.91 2.23
C LEU A 68 -1.53 12.78 3.09
N GLU A 69 -1.68 12.44 4.37
CA GLU A 69 -2.40 13.18 5.38
C GLU A 69 -1.53 13.24 6.65
N GLN A 70 -1.52 14.36 7.33
CA GLN A 70 -0.75 14.53 8.57
C GLN A 70 -1.55 14.09 9.78
N ALA A 71 -0.95 13.28 10.65
CA ALA A 71 -1.54 12.94 11.93
C ALA A 71 -1.70 14.20 12.77
N THR A 72 -2.88 14.38 13.40
CA THR A 72 -3.14 15.48 14.34
C THR A 72 -2.70 15.16 15.77
N GLY A 73 -2.32 13.90 16.03
CA GLY A 73 -1.78 13.47 17.32
C GLY A 73 -1.19 12.06 17.25
N GLY A 74 -0.42 11.72 18.28
CA GLY A 74 0.29 10.46 18.37
C GLY A 74 1.59 10.44 17.57
N ALA A 75 2.08 9.22 17.26
CA ALA A 75 3.32 9.01 16.52
C ALA A 75 3.12 7.99 15.39
N VAL A 76 3.75 8.22 14.24
CA VAL A 76 3.66 7.36 13.05
C VAL A 76 5.05 7.11 12.50
N ALA A 77 5.51 5.87 12.54
CA ALA A 77 6.76 5.44 11.93
C ALA A 77 6.49 4.40 10.85
N VAL A 78 7.00 4.61 9.64
CA VAL A 78 6.85 3.73 8.49
C VAL A 78 8.20 3.54 7.81
N ALA A 79 8.52 2.29 7.47
CA ALA A 79 9.80 1.91 6.87
C ALA A 79 11.03 2.45 7.63
N GLY A 80 10.90 2.58 8.96
CA GLY A 80 11.96 3.09 9.85
C GLY A 80 12.06 4.61 9.93
N GLN A 81 11.17 5.37 9.28
CA GLN A 81 11.12 6.84 9.33
C GLN A 81 9.93 7.32 10.17
N ASP A 82 10.15 8.31 11.03
CA ASP A 82 9.10 9.00 11.77
C ASP A 82 8.44 10.06 10.87
N LEU A 83 7.23 9.79 10.40
CA LEU A 83 6.51 10.68 9.48
C LEU A 83 6.03 11.97 10.15
N THR A 84 5.84 11.95 11.47
CA THR A 84 5.40 13.14 12.22
C THR A 84 6.47 14.22 12.32
N ALA A 85 7.73 13.86 12.07
CA ALA A 85 8.87 14.77 12.09
C ALA A 85 9.25 15.32 10.70
N LEU A 86 8.60 14.84 9.61
CA LEU A 86 8.91 15.24 8.24
C LEU A 86 8.06 16.44 7.81
N ASP A 87 8.69 17.36 7.09
CA ASP A 87 8.01 18.36 6.30
C ASP A 87 7.45 17.77 4.98
N GLU A 88 6.74 18.57 4.19
CA GLU A 88 6.11 18.09 2.94
C GLU A 88 7.14 17.56 1.94
N ASP A 89 8.31 18.21 1.82
CA ASP A 89 9.39 17.73 0.96
C ASP A 89 9.97 16.40 1.46
N GLY A 90 10.08 16.23 2.78
CA GLY A 90 10.47 14.98 3.42
C GLY A 90 9.46 13.86 3.17
N LEU A 91 8.17 14.15 3.32
CA LEU A 91 7.08 13.22 3.02
C LEU A 91 7.06 12.83 1.53
N ALA A 92 7.28 13.80 0.61
CA ALA A 92 7.35 13.49 -0.81
C ALA A 92 8.53 12.55 -1.15
N ARG A 93 9.72 12.80 -0.59
CA ARG A 93 10.87 11.89 -0.73
C ARG A 93 10.60 10.52 -0.10
N PHE A 94 9.98 10.50 1.09
CA PHE A 94 9.61 9.26 1.74
C PHE A 94 8.67 8.42 0.87
N ARG A 95 7.59 9.01 0.31
CA ARG A 95 6.65 8.33 -0.60
C ARG A 95 7.38 7.75 -1.80
N ARG A 96 8.19 8.57 -2.48
CA ARG A 96 8.97 8.18 -3.65
C ARG A 96 9.85 6.95 -3.40
N ASP A 97 10.52 6.90 -2.24
CA ASP A 97 11.59 5.93 -1.98
C ASP A 97 11.10 4.65 -1.27
N ASN A 98 9.90 4.69 -0.64
CA ASN A 98 9.48 3.59 0.22
C ASN A 98 8.08 3.05 -0.08
N LEU A 99 7.23 3.78 -0.80
CA LEU A 99 5.83 3.43 -0.95
C LEU A 99 5.43 3.10 -2.38
N GLY A 100 4.53 2.12 -2.50
CA GLY A 100 3.61 1.96 -3.62
C GLY A 100 2.18 2.17 -3.13
N ILE A 101 1.35 2.81 -3.92
CA ILE A 101 -0.06 3.03 -3.57
C ILE A 101 -0.93 2.62 -4.75
N VAL A 102 -1.97 1.83 -4.46
CA VAL A 102 -3.00 1.40 -5.40
C VAL A 102 -4.35 1.84 -4.88
N PHE A 103 -5.09 2.58 -5.68
CA PHE A 103 -6.41 3.08 -5.34
C PHE A 103 -7.51 2.36 -6.13
N GLN A 104 -8.75 2.51 -5.67
CA GLN A 104 -9.94 2.03 -6.36
C GLN A 104 -10.09 2.67 -7.75
N ASP A 105 -9.86 3.99 -7.87
CA ASP A 105 -9.90 4.75 -9.11
C ASP A 105 -8.48 4.86 -9.70
N PHE A 106 -7.92 3.88 -10.21
CA PHE A 106 -6.62 3.70 -10.88
C PHE A 106 -5.63 4.90 -10.83
N HIS A 107 -6.11 6.13 -10.84
CA HIS A 107 -5.36 7.40 -10.86
C HIS A 107 -4.22 7.42 -11.89
N LEU A 108 -4.51 6.93 -13.09
CA LEU A 108 -3.60 7.05 -14.22
C LEU A 108 -3.67 8.47 -14.79
N ILE A 109 -2.54 8.96 -15.26
CA ILE A 109 -2.44 10.25 -15.94
C ILE A 109 -2.99 10.08 -17.37
N PRO A 110 -4.13 10.69 -17.72
CA PRO A 110 -4.84 10.37 -18.96
C PRO A 110 -4.06 10.73 -20.24
N THR A 111 -3.14 11.68 -20.14
CA THR A 111 -2.29 12.16 -21.24
C THR A 111 -0.98 11.39 -21.40
N MET A 112 -0.73 10.40 -20.55
CA MET A 112 0.43 9.52 -20.59
C MET A 112 0.01 8.13 -21.03
N THR A 113 0.85 7.46 -21.82
CA THR A 113 0.71 6.04 -22.16
C THR A 113 0.86 5.15 -20.94
N ALA A 114 0.54 3.87 -21.05
CA ALA A 114 0.77 2.89 -19.98
C ALA A 114 2.24 2.87 -19.55
N LEU A 115 3.17 2.91 -20.50
CA LEU A 115 4.61 2.94 -20.23
C LEU A 115 5.01 4.19 -19.45
N GLU A 116 4.57 5.37 -19.89
CA GLU A 116 4.87 6.65 -19.23
C GLU A 116 4.24 6.74 -17.84
N ASN A 117 3.02 6.20 -17.64
CA ASN A 117 2.39 6.13 -16.33
C ASN A 117 3.19 5.31 -15.30
N VAL A 118 3.90 4.29 -15.74
CA VAL A 118 4.78 3.49 -14.87
C VAL A 118 6.15 4.17 -14.73
N ALA A 119 6.72 4.65 -15.82
CA ALA A 119 8.06 5.24 -15.86
C ALA A 119 8.15 6.52 -15.02
N VAL A 120 7.11 7.36 -14.99
CA VAL A 120 7.13 8.66 -14.28
C VAL A 120 7.51 8.54 -12.81
N ALA A 121 7.10 7.47 -12.12
CA ALA A 121 7.47 7.23 -10.72
C ALA A 121 8.98 6.97 -10.58
N LEU A 122 9.58 6.28 -11.54
CA LEU A 122 11.01 5.97 -11.59
C LEU A 122 11.85 7.18 -12.01
N GLU A 123 11.32 8.01 -12.92
CA GLU A 123 11.96 9.27 -13.32
C GLU A 123 12.05 10.25 -12.14
N PHE A 124 10.98 10.39 -11.33
CA PHE A 124 11.02 11.15 -10.09
C PHE A 124 12.01 10.60 -9.06
N ALA A 125 12.28 9.29 -9.10
CA ALA A 125 13.34 8.67 -8.30
C ALA A 125 14.74 8.85 -8.89
N GLY A 126 14.89 9.57 -10.03
CA GLY A 126 16.16 9.85 -10.69
C GLY A 126 16.78 8.62 -11.36
N ARG A 127 15.99 7.61 -11.73
CA ARG A 127 16.48 6.38 -12.37
C ARG A 127 16.74 6.59 -13.85
N ASN A 128 17.94 6.26 -14.30
CA ASN A 128 18.29 6.33 -15.72
C ASN A 128 17.66 5.21 -16.57
N ASP A 129 17.24 4.11 -15.95
CA ASP A 129 16.62 2.93 -16.54
C ASP A 129 15.07 2.94 -16.40
N ALA A 130 14.46 4.11 -16.16
CA ALA A 130 13.04 4.24 -15.83
C ALA A 130 12.11 3.57 -16.86
N PHE A 131 12.34 3.78 -18.15
CA PHE A 131 11.51 3.22 -19.22
C PHE A 131 11.72 1.72 -19.41
N ASP A 132 12.96 1.23 -19.32
CA ASP A 132 13.27 -0.20 -19.42
C ASP A 132 12.59 -0.96 -18.25
N ARG A 133 12.76 -0.43 -17.05
CA ARG A 133 12.12 -1.00 -15.86
C ARG A 133 10.59 -0.94 -15.91
N ALA A 134 10.03 0.16 -16.43
CA ALA A 134 8.58 0.28 -16.63
C ALA A 134 8.04 -0.76 -17.62
N ALA A 135 8.78 -1.02 -18.71
CA ALA A 135 8.42 -2.05 -19.68
C ALA A 135 8.46 -3.47 -19.08
N GLU A 136 9.46 -3.75 -18.23
CA GLU A 136 9.56 -5.02 -17.50
C GLU A 136 8.36 -5.21 -16.56
N GLU A 137 7.99 -4.19 -15.78
CA GLU A 137 6.85 -4.27 -14.85
C GLU A 137 5.52 -4.40 -15.61
N LEU A 138 5.33 -3.70 -16.73
CA LEU A 138 4.16 -3.90 -17.59
C LEU A 138 4.10 -5.32 -18.17
N SER A 139 5.23 -5.89 -18.55
CA SER A 139 5.30 -7.28 -19.00
C SER A 139 4.95 -8.25 -17.87
N ALA A 140 5.42 -7.99 -16.64
CA ALA A 140 5.13 -8.80 -15.45
C ALA A 140 3.63 -8.84 -15.10
N VAL A 141 2.88 -7.76 -15.40
CA VAL A 141 1.42 -7.70 -15.24
C VAL A 141 0.66 -8.12 -16.51
N GLY A 142 1.33 -8.66 -17.54
CA GLY A 142 0.73 -9.15 -18.78
C GLY A 142 0.37 -8.06 -19.80
N LEU A 143 0.92 -6.84 -19.66
CA LEU A 143 0.63 -5.69 -20.52
C LEU A 143 1.80 -5.27 -21.43
N GLY A 144 2.80 -6.12 -21.66
CA GLY A 144 3.94 -5.81 -22.54
C GLY A 144 3.54 -5.42 -23.97
N HIS A 145 2.37 -5.86 -24.45
CA HIS A 145 1.80 -5.51 -25.75
C HIS A 145 0.93 -4.22 -25.72
N ARG A 146 0.76 -3.58 -24.57
CA ARG A 146 -0.08 -2.38 -24.35
C ARG A 146 0.70 -1.14 -23.95
N THR A 147 2.01 -1.17 -24.01
CA THR A 147 2.90 -0.09 -23.53
C THR A 147 2.58 1.30 -24.08
N SER A 148 2.17 1.38 -25.35
CA SER A 148 1.86 2.62 -26.06
C SER A 148 0.39 3.06 -25.95
N HIS A 149 -0.46 2.32 -25.24
CA HIS A 149 -1.88 2.66 -25.10
C HIS A 149 -2.08 3.70 -24.03
N TYR A 150 -2.99 4.65 -24.26
CA TYR A 150 -3.46 5.61 -23.27
C TYR A 150 -4.54 4.99 -22.36
N PRO A 151 -4.75 5.49 -21.13
CA PRO A 151 -5.75 4.94 -20.20
C PRO A 151 -7.14 4.78 -20.80
N GLY A 152 -7.62 5.75 -21.62
CA GLY A 152 -8.92 5.64 -22.28
C GLY A 152 -9.04 4.53 -23.35
N GLN A 153 -7.94 3.88 -23.71
CA GLN A 153 -7.90 2.74 -24.65
C GLN A 153 -7.79 1.39 -23.93
N LEU A 154 -7.70 1.42 -22.60
CA LEU A 154 -7.53 0.25 -21.73
C LEU A 154 -8.85 -0.07 -21.01
N SER A 155 -9.15 -1.36 -20.85
CA SER A 155 -10.24 -1.80 -19.96
C SER A 155 -9.93 -1.46 -18.51
N GLY A 156 -10.94 -1.47 -17.61
CA GLY A 156 -10.73 -1.22 -16.18
C GLY A 156 -9.69 -2.14 -15.55
N GLY A 157 -9.73 -3.43 -15.89
CA GLY A 157 -8.74 -4.40 -15.41
C GLY A 157 -7.33 -4.14 -15.96
N GLU A 158 -7.20 -3.70 -17.23
CA GLU A 158 -5.90 -3.30 -17.79
C GLU A 158 -5.38 -2.03 -17.11
N GLN A 159 -6.25 -1.04 -16.84
CA GLN A 159 -5.87 0.18 -16.10
C GLN A 159 -5.39 -0.14 -14.69
N GLN A 160 -6.05 -1.07 -13.98
CA GLN A 160 -5.62 -1.51 -12.67
C GLN A 160 -4.28 -2.26 -12.71
N ARG A 161 -4.03 -3.07 -13.74
CA ARG A 161 -2.70 -3.69 -13.95
C ARG A 161 -1.61 -2.65 -14.18
N VAL A 162 -1.88 -1.58 -14.92
CA VAL A 162 -0.93 -0.45 -15.06
C VAL A 162 -0.69 0.22 -13.70
N ALA A 163 -1.74 0.46 -12.89
CA ALA A 163 -1.61 1.03 -11.56
C ALA A 163 -0.78 0.14 -10.62
N LEU A 164 -0.96 -1.19 -10.69
CA LEU A 164 -0.12 -2.16 -9.98
C LEU A 164 1.34 -2.10 -10.44
N ALA A 165 1.60 -2.13 -11.74
CA ALA A 165 2.95 -2.02 -12.30
C ALA A 165 3.63 -0.74 -11.81
N ARG A 166 2.94 0.41 -11.84
CA ARG A 166 3.45 1.69 -11.32
C ARG A 166 3.76 1.62 -9.83
N ALA A 167 2.88 1.03 -9.02
CA ALA A 167 3.06 0.94 -7.58
C ALA A 167 4.25 0.07 -7.17
N PHE A 168 4.55 -0.98 -7.93
CA PHE A 168 5.66 -1.90 -7.67
C PHE A 168 6.98 -1.52 -8.37
N ALA A 169 6.96 -0.63 -9.37
CA ALA A 169 8.13 -0.32 -10.20
C ALA A 169 9.35 0.15 -9.38
N GLY A 170 9.12 0.92 -8.32
CA GLY A 170 10.15 1.39 -7.38
C GLY A 170 10.65 0.33 -6.39
N SER A 171 10.13 -0.90 -6.42
CA SER A 171 10.38 -1.94 -5.40
C SER A 171 10.10 -1.43 -3.99
N PRO A 172 8.87 -1.01 -3.68
CA PRO A 172 8.53 -0.35 -2.42
C PRO A 172 8.66 -1.30 -1.23
N LYS A 173 9.00 -0.75 -0.06
CA LYS A 173 9.01 -1.49 1.21
C LYS A 173 7.59 -1.75 1.73
N LEU A 174 6.67 -0.83 1.43
CA LEU A 174 5.28 -0.89 1.82
C LEU A 174 4.37 -0.59 0.63
N LEU A 175 3.41 -1.46 0.40
CA LEU A 175 2.32 -1.25 -0.54
C LEU A 175 1.03 -0.99 0.23
N LEU A 176 0.37 0.12 -0.09
CA LEU A 176 -0.95 0.49 0.40
C LEU A 176 -1.96 0.27 -0.73
N ALA A 177 -2.97 -0.55 -0.50
CA ALA A 177 -4.02 -0.83 -1.47
C ALA A 177 -5.39 -0.48 -0.86
N ASP A 178 -6.06 0.52 -1.42
CA ASP A 178 -7.38 0.97 -0.99
C ASP A 178 -8.43 0.52 -2.00
N GLU A 179 -9.22 -0.50 -1.63
CA GLU A 179 -10.28 -1.11 -2.45
C GLU A 179 -9.83 -1.40 -3.90
N PRO A 180 -8.70 -2.12 -4.11
CA PRO A 180 -8.05 -2.20 -5.42
C PRO A 180 -8.88 -2.87 -6.52
N THR A 181 -10.04 -3.44 -6.19
CA THR A 181 -10.95 -4.12 -7.12
C THR A 181 -12.37 -3.58 -7.08
N GLY A 182 -12.60 -2.46 -6.36
CA GLY A 182 -13.95 -1.93 -6.14
C GLY A 182 -14.72 -1.52 -7.40
N ASN A 183 -14.02 -1.24 -8.51
CA ASN A 183 -14.60 -0.83 -9.78
C ASN A 183 -14.54 -1.93 -10.87
N LEU A 184 -14.27 -3.19 -10.48
CA LEU A 184 -14.07 -4.30 -11.41
C LEU A 184 -15.14 -5.39 -11.20
N ASP A 185 -15.41 -6.16 -12.25
CA ASP A 185 -16.20 -7.38 -12.14
C ASP A 185 -15.47 -8.46 -11.34
N GLU A 186 -16.20 -9.47 -10.87
CA GLU A 186 -15.71 -10.51 -9.97
C GLU A 186 -14.51 -11.28 -10.58
N HIS A 187 -14.62 -11.69 -11.84
CA HIS A 187 -13.56 -12.46 -12.51
C HIS A 187 -12.26 -11.64 -12.66
N THR A 188 -12.39 -10.38 -13.08
CA THR A 188 -11.25 -9.46 -13.20
C THR A 188 -10.65 -9.16 -11.82
N SER A 189 -11.51 -9.02 -10.79
CA SER A 189 -11.09 -8.79 -9.41
C SER A 189 -10.18 -9.90 -8.90
N ASP A 190 -10.56 -11.16 -9.09
CA ASP A 190 -9.74 -12.31 -8.67
C ASP A 190 -8.36 -12.28 -9.33
N GLN A 191 -8.29 -12.00 -10.64
CA GLN A 191 -7.02 -11.90 -11.36
C GLN A 191 -6.13 -10.77 -10.83
N ILE A 192 -6.70 -9.60 -10.51
CA ILE A 192 -5.98 -8.46 -9.93
C ILE A 192 -5.44 -8.79 -8.55
N ILE A 193 -6.22 -9.48 -7.73
CA ILE A 193 -5.81 -9.89 -6.39
C ILE A 193 -4.70 -10.94 -6.45
N ASP A 194 -4.82 -11.94 -7.31
CA ASP A 194 -3.75 -12.94 -7.49
C ASP A 194 -2.45 -12.29 -7.94
N LEU A 195 -2.54 -11.31 -8.86
CA LEU A 195 -1.39 -10.54 -9.30
C LEU A 195 -0.78 -9.71 -8.16
N LEU A 196 -1.61 -9.04 -7.35
CA LEU A 196 -1.18 -8.24 -6.20
C LEU A 196 -0.39 -9.09 -5.19
N PHE A 197 -0.94 -10.25 -4.79
CA PHE A 197 -0.27 -11.17 -3.85
C PHE A 197 0.99 -11.79 -4.46
N GLY A 198 0.96 -12.19 -5.74
CA GLY A 198 2.15 -12.72 -6.42
C GLY A 198 3.29 -11.70 -6.52
N MET A 199 2.98 -10.41 -6.76
CA MET A 199 3.98 -9.35 -6.75
C MET A 199 4.52 -9.07 -5.34
N HIS A 200 3.65 -9.06 -4.31
CA HIS A 200 4.05 -8.96 -2.91
C HIS A 200 5.05 -10.07 -2.52
N GLU A 201 4.73 -11.33 -2.83
CA GLU A 201 5.60 -12.47 -2.52
C GLU A 201 6.95 -12.39 -3.25
N ARG A 202 6.93 -12.03 -4.54
CA ARG A 202 8.13 -11.90 -5.39
C ARG A 202 9.11 -10.85 -4.84
N LEU A 203 8.60 -9.74 -4.31
CA LEU A 203 9.41 -8.60 -3.89
C LEU A 203 9.61 -8.53 -2.37
N GLY A 204 8.90 -9.33 -1.58
CA GLY A 204 8.93 -9.27 -0.12
C GLY A 204 8.38 -7.96 0.45
N THR A 205 7.54 -7.25 -0.31
CA THR A 205 6.93 -5.97 0.07
C THR A 205 5.91 -6.18 1.18
N THR A 206 5.88 -5.33 2.21
CA THR A 206 4.78 -5.34 3.19
C THR A 206 3.50 -4.85 2.52
N LEU A 207 2.36 -5.52 2.72
CA LEU A 207 1.07 -5.16 2.10
C LEU A 207 0.02 -4.79 3.15
N LEU A 208 -0.55 -3.59 3.04
CA LEU A 208 -1.77 -3.19 3.73
C LEU A 208 -2.91 -3.06 2.72
N LEU A 209 -3.94 -3.89 2.89
CA LEU A 209 -5.07 -3.98 1.98
C LEU A 209 -6.36 -3.56 2.69
N VAL A 210 -6.91 -2.41 2.34
CA VAL A 210 -8.26 -2.01 2.74
C VAL A 210 -9.27 -2.63 1.78
N THR A 211 -10.27 -3.29 2.32
CA THR A 211 -11.39 -3.84 1.55
C THR A 211 -12.64 -3.98 2.41
N HIS A 212 -13.82 -3.89 1.77
CA HIS A 212 -15.08 -4.25 2.39
C HIS A 212 -15.40 -5.76 2.22
N GLN A 213 -14.67 -6.47 1.36
CA GLN A 213 -14.83 -7.91 1.13
C GLN A 213 -14.02 -8.70 2.16
N LYS A 214 -14.73 -9.33 3.10
CA LYS A 214 -14.09 -10.10 4.18
C LYS A 214 -13.26 -11.26 3.64
N SER A 215 -13.76 -11.97 2.61
CA SER A 215 -13.06 -13.08 1.95
C SER A 215 -11.70 -12.66 1.39
N LEU A 216 -11.59 -11.43 0.88
CA LEU A 216 -10.34 -10.89 0.39
C LEU A 216 -9.37 -10.56 1.54
N ALA A 217 -9.88 -9.95 2.63
CA ALA A 217 -9.06 -9.68 3.81
C ALA A 217 -8.56 -10.98 4.49
N GLU A 218 -9.30 -12.07 4.42
CA GLU A 218 -8.93 -13.39 4.92
C GLU A 218 -7.76 -14.03 4.16
N ARG A 219 -7.44 -13.56 2.94
CA ARG A 219 -6.22 -13.96 2.22
C ARG A 219 -4.95 -13.36 2.82
N CYS A 220 -5.07 -12.28 3.60
CA CYS A 220 -3.95 -11.70 4.32
C CYS A 220 -3.56 -12.56 5.53
N GLY A 221 -2.29 -12.51 5.93
CA GLY A 221 -1.79 -13.21 7.12
C GLY A 221 -2.34 -12.67 8.43
N ARG A 222 -2.95 -11.47 8.42
CA ARG A 222 -3.57 -10.82 9.58
C ARG A 222 -4.70 -9.92 9.14
N MET A 223 -5.73 -9.80 9.96
CA MET A 223 -6.90 -8.96 9.71
C MET A 223 -7.16 -7.99 10.86
N LEU A 224 -7.21 -6.71 10.53
CA LEU A 224 -7.53 -5.60 11.43
C LEU A 224 -8.96 -5.11 11.16
N THR A 225 -9.78 -5.02 12.17
CA THR A 225 -11.12 -4.42 12.06
C THR A 225 -11.11 -3.01 12.64
N ILE A 226 -11.49 -2.02 11.83
CA ILE A 226 -11.66 -0.63 12.28
C ILE A 226 -13.13 -0.29 12.36
N ARG A 227 -13.53 0.31 13.48
CA ARG A 227 -14.88 0.82 13.72
C ARG A 227 -14.80 2.15 14.47
N ASP A 228 -15.49 3.15 13.94
CA ASP A 228 -15.58 4.49 14.57
C ASP A 228 -14.21 5.12 14.92
N GLY A 229 -13.22 4.92 14.05
CA GLY A 229 -11.87 5.45 14.23
C GLY A 229 -11.01 4.71 15.25
N LEU A 230 -11.42 3.53 15.71
CA LEU A 230 -10.72 2.69 16.68
C LEU A 230 -10.47 1.29 16.13
N VAL A 231 -9.45 0.62 16.67
CA VAL A 231 -9.22 -0.82 16.43
C VAL A 231 -10.25 -1.60 17.23
N ALA A 232 -11.19 -2.27 16.54
CA ALA A 232 -12.23 -3.11 17.16
C ALA A 232 -11.83 -4.59 17.20
N GLY A 233 -10.85 -5.02 16.42
CA GLY A 233 -10.34 -6.38 16.41
C GLY A 233 -9.04 -6.47 15.62
N ASP A 234 -8.17 -7.38 16.05
CA ASP A 234 -6.87 -7.66 15.44
C ASP A 234 -6.62 -9.17 15.53
N GLN A 235 -6.71 -9.85 14.40
CA GLN A 235 -6.69 -11.31 14.32
C GLN A 235 -5.60 -11.75 13.36
N THR A 236 -4.65 -12.53 13.84
CA THR A 236 -3.72 -13.26 12.96
C THR A 236 -4.47 -14.42 12.30
N ALA A 237 -4.37 -14.57 10.98
CA ALA A 237 -4.93 -15.72 10.29
C ALA A 237 -4.26 -16.97 10.84
N LEU A 238 -5.07 -17.92 11.35
CA LEU A 238 -4.59 -19.25 11.64
C LEU A 238 -4.17 -19.86 10.30
N ARG A 239 -2.88 -19.92 10.03
CA ARG A 239 -2.39 -20.80 8.97
C ARG A 239 -2.84 -22.20 9.35
N LEU A 240 -3.89 -22.70 8.68
CA LEU A 240 -4.14 -24.13 8.66
C LEU A 240 -2.86 -24.73 8.06
N ALA A 241 -2.06 -25.37 8.90
CA ALA A 241 -0.97 -26.22 8.46
C ALA A 241 -1.64 -27.30 7.59
N GLY A 242 -1.62 -27.07 6.29
CA GLY A 242 -2.03 -28.06 5.30
C GLY A 242 -0.91 -29.09 5.21
N ASP A 243 -1.32 -30.31 5.34
CA ASP A 243 -0.56 -31.55 5.15
C ASP A 243 0.22 -31.57 3.83
#